data_61d0bb0222548c1a29ccabede59964de
#
_entry.id   61d0bb0222548c1a29ccabede59964de
#
_cell.length_a   1.000
_cell.length_b   1.000
_cell.length_c   1.000
_cell.angle_alpha   90.00
_cell.angle_beta   90.00
_cell.angle_gamma   90.00
#
_symmetry.space_group_name_H-M   'P 1'
#
loop_
_entity.id
_entity.type
_entity.pdbx_description
1 polymer ?
#
loop_
_entity_poly.entity_id
_entity_poly.type
_entity_poly.pdbx_seq_one_letter_code
_entity_poly.pdbx_strand_id
1 'polypeptide(L)'
;MLVVAHKVVSKAEGRLRELAAVEPGERALALAAEQGKDPRAVQVVLDESAEVLRAERGVLVCVTHHGFVCANAGVDGSNVPGEDAVLLLPEDPDGSARALRAGIAAARGVRPAVLVTDSFGRAWRVGQTDVAIGAAGLLPLDDWHGRRDAGGGDLRATAIAVADAAAAAADLARAKDSREPAVLVRGLGRFVSAGDGPGAAALRRPRAEDLFR
;
A
#
# COMPACT_ATOMS: atom_id res chain seq x y z
N MET A 1 10.22 0.64 -14.72
CA MET A 1 9.63 0.27 -13.40
C MET A 1 8.20 -0.14 -13.66
N LEU A 2 7.78 -1.29 -13.17
CA LEU A 2 6.39 -1.77 -13.27
C LEU A 2 5.67 -1.43 -11.96
N VAL A 3 4.53 -0.78 -12.04
CA VAL A 3 3.68 -0.43 -10.90
C VAL A 3 2.37 -1.18 -11.04
N VAL A 4 2.00 -1.97 -10.01
CA VAL A 4 0.85 -2.89 -10.04
C VAL A 4 -0.07 -2.57 -8.86
N ALA A 5 -1.36 -2.42 -9.12
CA ALA A 5 -2.36 -2.27 -8.05
C ALA A 5 -2.45 -3.55 -7.22
N HIS A 6 -2.45 -3.42 -5.88
CA HIS A 6 -2.49 -4.59 -5.00
C HIS A 6 -3.68 -5.52 -5.29
N LYS A 7 -4.81 -4.97 -5.74
CA LYS A 7 -6.04 -5.76 -5.93
C LYS A 7 -5.87 -6.97 -6.84
N VAL A 8 -5.07 -6.88 -7.91
CA VAL A 8 -4.83 -8.04 -8.78
C VAL A 8 -3.88 -9.03 -8.12
N VAL A 9 -2.92 -8.55 -7.34
CA VAL A 9 -2.00 -9.38 -6.56
C VAL A 9 -2.78 -10.12 -5.48
N SER A 10 -3.57 -9.39 -4.68
CA SER A 10 -4.41 -9.95 -3.62
C SER A 10 -5.38 -11.02 -4.15
N LYS A 11 -6.00 -10.78 -5.32
CA LYS A 11 -6.86 -11.78 -5.97
C LYS A 11 -6.09 -13.04 -6.38
N ALA A 12 -4.90 -12.86 -6.95
CA ALA A 12 -4.05 -13.98 -7.37
C ALA A 12 -3.53 -14.79 -6.18
N GLU A 13 -3.38 -14.18 -5.02
CA GLU A 13 -2.95 -14.79 -3.76
C GLU A 13 -4.12 -15.31 -2.90
N GLY A 14 -5.37 -15.23 -3.41
CA GLY A 14 -6.54 -15.72 -2.69
C GLY A 14 -6.93 -14.89 -1.46
N ARG A 15 -6.52 -13.61 -1.41
CA ARG A 15 -6.82 -12.69 -0.31
C ARG A 15 -8.24 -12.14 -0.37
N LEU A 16 -9.19 -12.97 -0.79
CA LEU A 16 -10.62 -12.68 -0.78
C LEU A 16 -11.25 -13.25 0.50
N ARG A 17 -12.10 -12.47 1.17
CA ARG A 17 -12.86 -12.91 2.34
C ARG A 17 -14.35 -12.80 2.05
N GLU A 18 -15.04 -13.94 2.04
CA GLU A 18 -16.50 -14.03 1.97
C GLU A 18 -17.09 -13.59 3.32
N LEU A 19 -17.95 -12.58 3.32
CA LEU A 19 -18.55 -12.04 4.56
C LEU A 19 -19.58 -12.98 5.16
N ALA A 20 -20.20 -13.85 4.36
CA ALA A 20 -21.14 -14.87 4.84
C ALA A 20 -20.50 -15.84 5.85
N ALA A 21 -19.19 -16.03 5.79
CA ALA A 21 -18.44 -16.90 6.70
C ALA A 21 -17.85 -16.16 7.92
N VAL A 22 -18.14 -14.86 8.07
CA VAL A 22 -17.58 -14.03 9.17
C VAL A 22 -18.59 -13.89 10.29
N GLU A 23 -18.21 -14.30 11.50
CA GLU A 23 -18.97 -14.08 12.72
C GLU A 23 -18.42 -12.86 13.46
N PRO A 24 -19.16 -11.74 13.55
CA PRO A 24 -18.68 -10.54 14.19
C PRO A 24 -18.73 -10.68 15.72
N GLY A 25 -17.60 -10.36 16.38
CA GLY A 25 -17.53 -10.28 17.83
C GLY A 25 -18.11 -8.97 18.39
N GLU A 26 -18.21 -8.86 19.73
CA GLU A 26 -18.82 -7.73 20.42
C GLU A 26 -18.23 -6.38 20.00
N ARG A 27 -16.89 -6.29 19.85
CA ARG A 27 -16.21 -5.07 19.42
C ARG A 27 -16.60 -4.66 17.99
N ALA A 28 -16.71 -5.62 17.09
CA ALA A 28 -17.14 -5.37 15.70
C ALA A 28 -18.59 -4.89 15.65
N LEU A 29 -19.47 -5.51 16.43
CA LEU A 29 -20.88 -5.11 16.54
C LEU A 29 -21.01 -3.67 17.05
N ALA A 30 -20.30 -3.32 18.13
CA ALA A 30 -20.31 -1.98 18.69
C ALA A 30 -19.82 -0.92 17.70
N LEU A 31 -18.64 -1.12 17.10
CA LEU A 31 -18.06 -0.21 16.11
C LEU A 31 -18.94 -0.09 14.85
N ALA A 32 -19.53 -1.18 14.39
CA ALA A 32 -20.41 -1.18 13.25
C ALA A 32 -21.68 -0.34 13.50
N ALA A 33 -22.28 -0.47 14.68
CA ALA A 33 -23.44 0.32 15.09
C ALA A 33 -23.10 1.82 15.16
N GLU A 34 -21.96 2.19 15.75
CA GLU A 34 -21.50 3.57 15.85
C GLU A 34 -21.18 4.19 14.48
N GLN A 35 -20.59 3.42 13.59
CA GLN A 35 -20.08 3.91 12.31
C GLN A 35 -21.03 3.66 11.11
N GLY A 36 -22.18 2.99 11.32
CA GLY A 36 -23.15 2.67 10.28
C GLY A 36 -22.60 1.69 9.23
N LYS A 37 -21.86 0.67 9.66
CA LYS A 37 -21.18 -0.31 8.80
C LYS A 37 -21.76 -1.72 8.96
N ASP A 38 -21.45 -2.61 8.00
CA ASP A 38 -21.65 -4.04 8.16
C ASP A 38 -20.70 -4.59 9.24
N PRO A 39 -21.22 -5.21 10.32
CA PRO A 39 -20.39 -5.73 11.40
C PRO A 39 -19.43 -6.84 10.95
N ARG A 40 -19.78 -7.61 9.91
CA ARG A 40 -18.91 -8.63 9.34
C ARG A 40 -17.69 -8.00 8.67
N ALA A 41 -17.91 -6.92 7.90
CA ALA A 41 -16.81 -6.17 7.30
C ALA A 41 -15.94 -5.49 8.35
N VAL A 42 -16.53 -4.96 9.42
CA VAL A 42 -15.79 -4.40 10.57
C VAL A 42 -14.97 -5.47 11.26
N GLN A 43 -15.49 -6.70 11.42
CA GLN A 43 -14.71 -7.81 11.97
C GLN A 43 -13.46 -8.09 11.14
N VAL A 44 -13.61 -8.17 9.81
CA VAL A 44 -12.46 -8.37 8.91
C VAL A 44 -11.44 -7.23 9.04
N VAL A 45 -11.88 -5.98 9.17
CA VAL A 45 -10.98 -4.85 9.41
C VAL A 45 -10.23 -5.01 10.73
N LEU A 46 -10.90 -5.47 11.79
CA LEU A 46 -10.25 -5.73 13.09
C LEU A 46 -9.24 -6.87 12.99
N ASP A 47 -9.57 -7.95 12.26
CA ASP A 47 -8.68 -9.11 12.05
C ASP A 47 -7.40 -8.71 11.29
N GLU A 48 -7.47 -7.76 10.35
CA GLU A 48 -6.33 -7.25 9.58
C GLU A 48 -5.60 -6.07 10.28
N SER A 49 -6.05 -5.69 11.50
CA SER A 49 -5.50 -4.56 12.25
C SER A 49 -4.67 -5.02 13.46
N ALA A 50 -3.46 -4.51 13.59
CA ALA A 50 -2.70 -4.58 14.83
C ALA A 50 -3.24 -3.57 15.88
N GLU A 51 -3.77 -2.41 15.42
CA GLU A 51 -4.28 -1.35 16.28
C GLU A 51 -5.34 -0.52 15.51
N VAL A 52 -6.42 -0.13 16.19
CA VAL A 52 -7.36 0.87 15.70
C VAL A 52 -7.05 2.20 16.36
N LEU A 53 -6.56 3.15 15.58
CA LEU A 53 -6.16 4.47 16.07
C LEU A 53 -7.35 5.40 16.23
N ARG A 54 -8.33 5.30 15.31
CA ARG A 54 -9.49 6.18 15.29
C ARG A 54 -10.67 5.52 14.57
N ALA A 55 -11.87 5.71 15.07
CA ALA A 55 -13.10 5.26 14.44
C ALA A 55 -14.09 6.44 14.44
N GLU A 56 -14.17 7.16 13.33
CA GLU A 56 -15.01 8.35 13.21
C GLU A 56 -15.54 8.51 11.80
N ARG A 57 -16.76 9.02 11.67
CA ARG A 57 -17.40 9.36 10.38
C ARG A 57 -17.42 8.21 9.38
N GLY A 58 -17.63 6.98 9.86
CA GLY A 58 -17.66 5.80 9.00
C GLY A 58 -16.28 5.29 8.54
N VAL A 59 -15.17 5.79 9.08
CA VAL A 59 -13.81 5.36 8.74
C VAL A 59 -13.11 4.86 10.00
N LEU A 60 -12.53 3.66 9.91
CA LEU A 60 -11.60 3.14 10.90
C LEU A 60 -10.18 3.41 10.39
N VAL A 61 -9.43 4.29 11.07
CA VAL A 61 -8.01 4.47 10.81
C VAL A 61 -7.25 3.43 11.61
N CYS A 62 -6.60 2.52 10.94
CA CYS A 62 -5.95 1.35 11.54
C CYS A 62 -4.46 1.32 11.24
N VAL A 63 -3.72 0.69 12.15
CA VAL A 63 -2.38 0.16 11.87
C VAL A 63 -2.55 -1.29 11.44
N THR A 64 -2.14 -1.64 10.23
CA THR A 64 -2.17 -3.02 9.75
C THR A 64 -1.09 -3.87 10.41
N HIS A 65 -1.17 -5.21 10.30
CA HIS A 65 -0.08 -6.10 10.73
C HIS A 65 1.24 -5.84 9.98
N HIS A 66 1.17 -5.28 8.77
CA HIS A 66 2.35 -4.81 8.02
C HIS A 66 2.95 -3.52 8.60
N GLY A 67 2.21 -2.78 9.45
CA GLY A 67 2.61 -1.48 10.00
C GLY A 67 2.21 -0.28 9.14
N PHE A 68 1.35 -0.45 8.13
CA PHE A 68 0.75 0.68 7.40
C PHE A 68 -0.34 1.33 8.25
N VAL A 69 -0.41 2.67 8.19
CA VAL A 69 -1.53 3.42 8.78
C VAL A 69 -2.47 3.83 7.66
N CYS A 70 -3.64 3.21 7.60
CA CYS A 70 -4.59 3.45 6.52
C CYS A 70 -6.04 3.26 6.97
N ALA A 71 -6.97 3.65 6.12
CA ALA A 71 -8.40 3.45 6.34
C ALA A 71 -8.77 1.97 6.25
N ASN A 72 -9.57 1.49 7.20
CA ASN A 72 -10.13 0.15 7.24
C ASN A 72 -9.09 -0.97 7.06
N ALA A 73 -7.86 -0.75 7.51
CA ALA A 73 -6.73 -1.69 7.37
C ALA A 73 -6.46 -2.14 5.90
N GLY A 74 -6.84 -1.33 4.91
CA GLY A 74 -6.74 -1.69 3.49
C GLY A 74 -7.79 -2.69 3.01
N VAL A 75 -8.76 -3.04 3.85
CA VAL A 75 -9.91 -3.89 3.46
C VAL A 75 -10.83 -3.10 2.54
N ASP A 76 -11.08 -3.62 1.35
CA ASP A 76 -11.86 -2.93 0.32
C ASP A 76 -12.92 -3.86 -0.32
N GLY A 77 -14.16 -3.38 -0.36
CA GLY A 77 -15.27 -4.04 -1.06
C GLY A 77 -15.42 -3.63 -2.53
N SER A 78 -14.61 -2.67 -3.02
CA SER A 78 -14.74 -2.20 -4.40
C SER A 78 -14.02 -3.13 -5.40
N ASN A 79 -14.64 -3.32 -6.60
CA ASN A 79 -14.08 -4.19 -7.64
C ASN A 79 -13.84 -5.65 -7.20
N VAL A 80 -14.60 -6.14 -6.22
CA VAL A 80 -14.57 -7.52 -5.75
C VAL A 80 -15.63 -8.33 -6.49
N PRO A 81 -15.40 -9.58 -6.87
CA PRO A 81 -16.45 -10.44 -7.39
C PRO A 81 -17.48 -10.76 -6.31
N GLY A 82 -18.77 -10.56 -6.62
CA GLY A 82 -19.86 -10.77 -5.66
C GLY A 82 -20.15 -9.54 -4.79
N GLU A 83 -21.36 -9.52 -4.19
CA GLU A 83 -21.84 -8.39 -3.37
C GLU A 83 -21.49 -8.56 -1.87
N ASP A 84 -21.06 -9.75 -1.45
CA ASP A 84 -20.86 -10.13 -0.04
C ASP A 84 -19.42 -10.61 0.24
N ALA A 85 -18.44 -9.91 -0.36
CA ALA A 85 -17.02 -10.21 -0.18
C ALA A 85 -16.19 -8.95 -0.08
N VAL A 86 -15.03 -9.07 0.55
CA VAL A 86 -14.02 -8.00 0.66
C VAL A 86 -12.65 -8.54 0.28
N LEU A 87 -11.80 -7.64 -0.20
CA LEU A 87 -10.42 -7.94 -0.57
C LEU A 87 -9.47 -7.38 0.49
N LEU A 88 -8.49 -8.18 0.86
CA LEU A 88 -7.45 -7.86 1.83
C LEU A 88 -6.17 -7.45 1.11
N LEU A 89 -5.25 -6.82 1.83
CA LEU A 89 -3.89 -6.60 1.32
C LEU A 89 -3.15 -7.96 1.16
N PRO A 90 -2.14 -8.05 0.28
CA PRO A 90 -1.24 -9.20 0.24
C PRO A 90 -0.59 -9.43 1.62
N GLU A 91 -0.32 -10.66 2.01
CA GLU A 91 0.31 -10.97 3.31
C GLU A 91 1.74 -10.42 3.42
N ASP A 92 2.52 -10.54 2.36
CA ASP A 92 3.85 -9.95 2.22
C ASP A 92 3.93 -9.17 0.89
N PRO A 93 3.51 -7.90 0.85
CA PRO A 93 3.53 -7.12 -0.39
C PRO A 93 4.94 -6.96 -1.00
N ASP A 94 6.00 -6.92 -0.18
CA ASP A 94 7.38 -6.92 -0.67
C ASP A 94 7.74 -8.28 -1.27
N GLY A 95 7.29 -9.37 -0.68
CA GLY A 95 7.39 -10.73 -1.21
C GLY A 95 6.68 -10.88 -2.55
N SER A 96 5.47 -10.36 -2.65
CA SER A 96 4.70 -10.32 -3.89
C SER A 96 5.44 -9.56 -5.00
N ALA A 97 6.01 -8.39 -4.66
CA ALA A 97 6.83 -7.61 -5.61
C ALA A 97 8.07 -8.38 -6.07
N ARG A 98 8.76 -9.09 -5.17
CA ARG A 98 9.92 -9.97 -5.49
C ARG A 98 9.50 -11.12 -6.40
N ALA A 99 8.38 -11.77 -6.10
CA ALA A 99 7.86 -12.88 -6.90
C ALA A 99 7.50 -12.44 -8.31
N LEU A 100 6.80 -11.30 -8.46
CA LEU A 100 6.49 -10.71 -9.76
C LEU A 100 7.77 -10.39 -10.55
N ARG A 101 8.76 -9.76 -9.91
CA ARG A 101 10.05 -9.43 -10.52
C ARG A 101 10.77 -10.68 -11.02
N ALA A 102 10.81 -11.73 -10.22
CA ALA A 102 11.42 -13.02 -10.58
C ALA A 102 10.67 -13.70 -11.73
N GLY A 103 9.33 -13.70 -11.71
CA GLY A 103 8.51 -14.22 -12.79
C GLY A 103 8.74 -13.51 -14.12
N ILE A 104 8.85 -12.18 -14.12
CA ILE A 104 9.16 -11.39 -15.31
C ILE A 104 10.57 -11.74 -15.82
N ALA A 105 11.54 -11.89 -14.92
CA ALA A 105 12.91 -12.26 -15.29
C ALA A 105 12.95 -13.64 -15.98
N ALA A 106 12.25 -14.62 -15.44
CA ALA A 106 12.15 -15.95 -15.99
C ALA A 106 11.45 -15.97 -17.36
N ALA A 107 10.36 -15.20 -17.51
CA ALA A 107 9.55 -15.19 -18.73
C ALA A 107 10.15 -14.32 -19.86
N ARG A 108 10.90 -13.27 -19.54
CA ARG A 108 11.32 -12.24 -20.51
C ARG A 108 12.81 -11.89 -20.48
N GLY A 109 13.60 -12.44 -19.57
CA GLY A 109 15.03 -12.14 -19.43
C GLY A 109 15.34 -10.73 -18.93
N VAL A 110 14.33 -9.96 -18.47
CA VAL A 110 14.51 -8.60 -17.96
C VAL A 110 14.09 -8.52 -16.49
N ARG A 111 14.81 -7.73 -15.70
CA ARG A 111 14.51 -7.54 -14.26
C ARG A 111 14.12 -6.09 -13.95
N PRO A 112 12.88 -5.67 -14.24
CA PRO A 112 12.44 -4.33 -13.88
C PRO A 112 12.32 -4.18 -12.38
N ALA A 113 12.35 -2.93 -11.87
CA ALA A 113 11.81 -2.69 -10.55
C ALA A 113 10.29 -2.88 -10.59
N VAL A 114 9.72 -3.43 -9.49
CA VAL A 114 8.29 -3.70 -9.33
C VAL A 114 7.80 -3.01 -8.06
N LEU A 115 6.68 -2.31 -8.16
CA LEU A 115 5.92 -1.74 -7.04
C LEU A 115 4.55 -2.38 -6.98
N VAL A 116 4.09 -2.71 -5.78
CA VAL A 116 2.70 -3.01 -5.46
C VAL A 116 2.13 -1.81 -4.73
N THR A 117 0.98 -1.30 -5.16
CA THR A 117 0.43 -0.02 -4.68
C THR A 117 -1.00 -0.14 -4.18
N ASP A 118 -1.36 0.73 -3.26
CA ASP A 118 -2.74 0.96 -2.83
C ASP A 118 -3.02 2.46 -2.66
N SER A 119 -4.30 2.85 -2.76
CA SER A 119 -4.75 4.24 -2.66
C SER A 119 -5.01 4.62 -1.21
N PHE A 120 -4.16 5.44 -0.60
CA PHE A 120 -4.31 5.89 0.77
C PHE A 120 -4.82 7.33 0.86
N GLY A 121 -5.64 7.60 1.88
CA GLY A 121 -5.88 8.95 2.36
C GLY A 121 -4.61 9.54 2.98
N ARG A 122 -4.58 10.85 3.09
CA ARG A 122 -3.42 11.58 3.64
C ARG A 122 -3.84 12.51 4.77
N ALA A 123 -3.09 12.52 5.85
CA ALA A 123 -3.31 13.46 6.94
C ALA A 123 -3.29 14.91 6.40
N TRP A 124 -4.26 15.73 6.82
CA TRP A 124 -4.42 17.15 6.46
C TRP A 124 -4.56 17.50 4.97
N ARG A 125 -4.75 16.53 4.11
CA ARG A 125 -4.98 16.77 2.69
C ARG A 125 -6.21 16.00 2.20
N VAL A 126 -7.02 16.65 1.40
CA VAL A 126 -8.15 16.01 0.70
C VAL A 126 -7.62 15.19 -0.48
N GLY A 127 -8.31 14.11 -0.80
CA GLY A 127 -7.99 13.20 -1.90
C GLY A 127 -7.05 12.06 -1.46
N GLN A 128 -7.14 10.97 -2.19
CA GLN A 128 -6.28 9.80 -2.09
C GLN A 128 -5.14 9.90 -3.10
N THR A 129 -4.09 9.14 -2.88
CA THR A 129 -3.02 8.91 -3.84
C THR A 129 -2.49 7.50 -3.64
N ASP A 130 -2.02 6.88 -4.69
CA ASP A 130 -1.34 5.60 -4.54
C ASP A 130 -0.01 5.78 -3.80
N VAL A 131 0.25 4.86 -2.90
CA VAL A 131 1.51 4.69 -2.18
C VAL A 131 2.05 3.29 -2.42
N ALA A 132 3.36 3.13 -2.32
CA ALA A 132 3.99 1.83 -2.42
C ALA A 132 3.80 1.05 -1.12
N ILE A 133 3.09 -0.08 -1.18
CA ILE A 133 2.94 -1.02 -0.08
C ILE A 133 3.91 -2.21 -0.20
N GLY A 134 4.41 -2.48 -1.42
CA GLY A 134 5.43 -3.49 -1.69
C GLY A 134 6.37 -3.03 -2.80
N ALA A 135 7.67 -3.38 -2.68
CA ALA A 135 8.69 -2.96 -3.62
C ALA A 135 9.78 -4.00 -3.81
N ALA A 136 10.26 -4.15 -5.04
CA ALA A 136 11.43 -4.96 -5.35
C ALA A 136 12.25 -4.35 -6.50
N GLY A 137 13.57 -4.39 -6.38
CA GLY A 137 14.48 -3.97 -7.44
C GLY A 137 14.67 -2.46 -7.54
N LEU A 138 14.45 -1.71 -6.44
CA LEU A 138 14.71 -0.27 -6.39
C LEU A 138 15.14 0.20 -5.01
N LEU A 139 15.66 1.43 -4.96
CA LEU A 139 15.83 2.19 -3.73
C LEU A 139 14.56 3.01 -3.50
N PRO A 140 13.75 2.70 -2.47
CA PRO A 140 12.47 3.35 -2.25
C PRO A 140 12.60 4.80 -1.75
N LEU A 141 13.76 5.13 -1.15
CA LEU A 141 14.13 6.47 -0.71
C LEU A 141 15.37 6.95 -1.45
N ASP A 142 15.40 8.21 -1.87
CA ASP A 142 16.60 8.95 -2.29
C ASP A 142 17.01 9.83 -1.11
N ASP A 143 17.99 9.34 -0.34
CA ASP A 143 18.48 10.03 0.85
C ASP A 143 19.53 11.08 0.46
N TRP A 144 19.23 12.33 0.82
CA TRP A 144 20.06 13.48 0.58
C TRP A 144 20.77 13.99 1.85
N HIS A 145 20.67 13.27 2.96
CA HIS A 145 21.40 13.66 4.18
C HIS A 145 22.90 13.77 3.92
N GLY A 146 23.48 14.89 4.38
CA GLY A 146 24.91 15.16 4.23
C GLY A 146 25.35 15.55 2.81
N ARG A 147 24.40 15.63 1.85
CA ARG A 147 24.70 16.19 0.51
C ARG A 147 24.50 17.70 0.53
N ARG A 148 25.06 18.37 -0.49
CA ARG A 148 24.86 19.80 -0.70
C ARG A 148 23.78 20.08 -1.72
N ASP A 149 23.01 21.14 -1.50
CA ASP A 149 22.09 21.66 -2.49
C ASP A 149 22.82 22.40 -3.63
N ALA A 150 22.09 22.90 -4.62
CA ALA A 150 22.66 23.63 -5.76
C ALA A 150 23.33 24.96 -5.35
N GLY A 151 22.98 25.52 -4.20
CA GLY A 151 23.58 26.73 -3.61
C GLY A 151 24.77 26.45 -2.69
N GLY A 152 25.14 25.17 -2.47
CA GLY A 152 26.22 24.75 -1.58
C GLY A 152 25.83 24.57 -0.11
N GLY A 153 24.54 24.70 0.25
CA GLY A 153 24.01 24.49 1.60
C GLY A 153 23.89 23.00 1.94
N ASP A 154 24.18 22.61 3.19
CA ASP A 154 24.07 21.23 3.65
C ASP A 154 22.59 20.82 3.83
N LEU A 155 22.21 19.71 3.20
CA LEU A 155 20.88 19.09 3.34
C LEU A 155 20.88 18.17 4.57
N ARG A 156 20.11 18.53 5.60
CA ARG A 156 20.13 17.84 6.90
C ARG A 156 18.97 16.86 7.14
N ALA A 157 17.91 17.00 6.37
CA ALA A 157 16.67 16.24 6.62
C ALA A 157 15.92 15.84 5.33
N THR A 158 16.59 15.92 4.17
CA THR A 158 15.91 15.68 2.89
C THR A 158 16.03 14.22 2.49
N ALA A 159 14.89 13.50 2.46
CA ALA A 159 14.75 12.19 1.83
C ALA A 159 13.52 12.21 0.93
N ILE A 160 13.66 11.75 -0.29
CA ILE A 160 12.56 11.73 -1.28
C ILE A 160 11.99 10.29 -1.32
N ALA A 161 10.69 10.16 -1.10
CA ALA A 161 9.98 8.89 -1.20
C ALA A 161 9.77 8.51 -2.69
N VAL A 162 10.81 7.98 -3.32
CA VAL A 162 10.83 7.65 -4.76
C VAL A 162 9.76 6.65 -5.12
N ALA A 163 9.57 5.62 -4.29
CA ALA A 163 8.58 4.59 -4.58
C ALA A 163 7.14 5.15 -4.50
N ASP A 164 6.83 6.00 -3.52
CA ASP A 164 5.52 6.65 -3.41
C ASP A 164 5.30 7.65 -4.55
N ALA A 165 6.32 8.42 -4.93
CA ALA A 165 6.24 9.32 -6.07
C ALA A 165 5.96 8.57 -7.38
N ALA A 166 6.59 7.40 -7.58
CA ALA A 166 6.35 6.55 -8.75
C ALA A 166 4.95 5.90 -8.71
N ALA A 167 4.47 5.50 -7.52
CA ALA A 167 3.13 4.98 -7.30
C ALA A 167 2.07 6.02 -7.65
N ALA A 168 2.20 7.24 -7.13
CA ALA A 168 1.31 8.37 -7.42
C ALA A 168 1.30 8.75 -8.90
N ALA A 169 2.47 8.77 -9.56
CA ALA A 169 2.56 9.04 -10.99
C ALA A 169 1.85 7.97 -11.83
N ALA A 170 1.95 6.70 -11.44
CA ALA A 170 1.25 5.61 -12.10
C ALA A 170 -0.26 5.67 -11.89
N ASP A 171 -0.73 6.09 -10.71
CA ASP A 171 -2.17 6.25 -10.41
C ASP A 171 -2.83 7.29 -11.33
N LEU A 172 -2.11 8.37 -11.67
CA LEU A 172 -2.60 9.38 -12.62
C LEU A 172 -2.82 8.83 -14.04
N ALA A 173 -2.11 7.77 -14.43
CA ALA A 173 -2.28 7.12 -15.73
C ALA A 173 -3.40 6.07 -15.74
N ARG A 174 -3.95 5.72 -14.57
CA ARG A 174 -5.03 4.74 -14.40
C ARG A 174 -6.32 5.45 -14.01
N ALA A 175 -7.39 5.20 -14.74
CA ALA A 175 -8.73 5.54 -14.26
C ALA A 175 -9.25 4.43 -13.33
N LYS A 176 -10.13 4.78 -12.38
CA LYS A 176 -10.69 3.80 -11.43
C LYS A 176 -11.56 2.72 -12.10
N ASP A 177 -12.01 2.96 -13.31
CA ASP A 177 -12.85 2.09 -14.15
C ASP A 177 -12.14 1.54 -15.40
N SER A 178 -10.86 1.90 -15.63
CA SER A 178 -10.10 1.51 -16.84
C SER A 178 -9.81 0.01 -16.94
N ARG A 179 -9.89 -0.73 -15.83
CA ARG A 179 -9.45 -2.13 -15.73
C ARG A 179 -7.96 -2.34 -16.06
N GLU A 180 -7.15 -1.31 -15.92
CA GLU A 180 -5.71 -1.32 -16.15
C GLU A 180 -4.96 -1.41 -14.82
N PRO A 181 -4.66 -2.63 -14.32
CA PRO A 181 -4.08 -2.80 -12.99
C PRO A 181 -2.57 -2.54 -12.94
N ALA A 182 -1.92 -2.35 -14.09
CA ALA A 182 -0.47 -2.23 -14.17
C ALA A 182 -0.06 -1.10 -15.11
N VAL A 183 0.96 -0.32 -14.70
CA VAL A 183 1.53 0.80 -15.46
C VAL A 183 3.03 0.66 -15.54
N LEU A 184 3.60 0.98 -16.70
CA LEU A 184 5.02 1.04 -16.89
C LEU A 184 5.52 2.49 -16.76
N VAL A 185 6.23 2.79 -15.67
CA VAL A 185 6.88 4.09 -15.44
C VAL A 185 8.31 4.05 -15.99
N ARG A 186 8.64 5.01 -16.84
CA ARG A 186 9.97 5.16 -17.47
C ARG A 186 10.70 6.41 -16.95
N GLY A 187 12.01 6.49 -17.21
CA GLY A 187 12.85 7.64 -16.79
C GLY A 187 13.46 7.53 -15.40
N LEU A 188 13.06 6.54 -14.59
CA LEU A 188 13.51 6.35 -13.20
C LEU A 188 14.65 5.33 -13.07
N GLY A 189 15.42 5.08 -14.13
CA GLY A 189 16.48 4.05 -14.14
C GLY A 189 17.54 4.23 -13.05
N ARG A 190 17.84 5.46 -12.64
CA ARG A 190 18.82 5.75 -11.57
C ARG A 190 18.47 5.16 -10.21
N PHE A 191 17.19 4.82 -9.99
CA PHE A 191 16.71 4.24 -8.73
C PHE A 191 16.55 2.73 -8.80
N VAL A 192 16.72 2.13 -9.99
CA VAL A 192 16.61 0.67 -10.17
C VAL A 192 17.86 -0.01 -9.65
N SER A 193 17.67 -1.04 -8.83
CA SER A 193 18.71 -1.86 -8.24
C SER A 193 18.82 -3.22 -8.96
N ALA A 194 20.04 -3.76 -9.04
CA ALA A 194 20.26 -5.13 -9.50
C ALA A 194 19.69 -6.17 -8.54
N GLY A 195 19.85 -5.95 -7.23
CA GLY A 195 19.21 -6.73 -6.17
C GLY A 195 17.76 -6.31 -5.92
N ASP A 196 17.08 -7.01 -5.01
CA ASP A 196 15.68 -6.71 -4.71
C ASP A 196 15.49 -5.46 -3.84
N GLY A 197 16.51 -5.03 -3.13
CA GLY A 197 16.46 -3.84 -2.28
C GLY A 197 15.74 -4.09 -0.94
N PRO A 198 15.54 -3.02 -0.15
CA PRO A 198 14.99 -3.12 1.21
C PRO A 198 13.46 -3.28 1.25
N GLY A 199 12.77 -3.18 0.11
CA GLY A 199 11.31 -3.19 0.04
C GLY A 199 10.65 -1.87 0.44
N ALA A 200 9.32 -1.81 0.34
CA ALA A 200 8.52 -0.67 0.79
C ALA A 200 8.55 -0.51 2.32
N ALA A 201 8.98 -1.55 3.05
CA ALA A 201 9.20 -1.48 4.50
C ALA A 201 10.10 -0.31 4.91
N ALA A 202 11.06 0.09 4.06
CA ALA A 202 11.96 1.22 4.30
C ALA A 202 11.25 2.60 4.29
N LEU A 203 10.02 2.69 3.76
CA LEU A 203 9.21 3.92 3.77
C LEU A 203 8.45 4.13 5.08
N ARG A 204 8.33 3.08 5.89
CA ARG A 204 7.54 3.14 7.13
C ARG A 204 8.33 3.88 8.21
N ARG A 205 7.69 4.89 8.79
CA ARG A 205 8.25 5.62 9.93
C ARG A 205 8.26 4.71 11.16
N PRO A 206 9.38 4.59 11.88
CA PRO A 206 9.41 3.90 13.17
C PRO A 206 8.43 4.54 14.16
N ARG A 207 7.75 3.71 14.99
CA ARG A 207 6.76 4.22 15.95
C ARG A 207 7.34 5.29 16.90
N ALA A 208 8.59 5.15 17.28
CA ALA A 208 9.29 6.11 18.16
C ALA A 208 9.50 7.50 17.49
N GLU A 209 9.41 7.57 16.17
CA GLU A 209 9.57 8.80 15.39
C GLU A 209 8.24 9.33 14.85
N ASP A 210 7.12 8.67 15.19
CA ASP A 210 5.79 9.05 14.73
C ASP A 210 5.28 10.25 15.51
N LEU A 211 5.06 11.36 14.83
CA LEU A 211 4.59 12.63 15.41
C LEU A 211 3.05 12.73 15.43
N PHE A 212 2.33 11.72 14.95
CA PHE A 212 0.88 11.75 14.74
C PHE A 212 0.11 10.79 15.67
N ARG A 213 0.83 10.05 16.49
CA ARG A 213 0.30 9.11 17.49
C ARG A 213 0.85 9.39 18.87
#